data_830682f721e08124a977461be3b379f6
#
_entry.id   830682f721e08124a977461be3b379f6
#
_cell.length_a   1.000
_cell.length_b   1.000
_cell.length_c   1.000
_cell.angle_alpha   90.00
_cell.angle_beta   90.00
_cell.angle_gamma   90.00
#
_symmetry.space_group_name_H-M   'P 1'
#
loop_
_entity.id
_entity.type
_entity.pdbx_description
1 polymer ?
#
loop_
_entity_poly.entity_id
_entity_poly.type
_entity_poly.pdbx_seq_one_letter_code
_entity_poly.pdbx_strand_id
1 'polypeptide(L)'
;MFKLSACVLCGALSLYLAIPAGTRVLAADSVAPVRLDRDKMAGLGLTAIPPDAYKDILVAGQLNMRVATLFAGKELHASIFESTPAKTNHRTRPTDGDEFVCVLSGKLILTESNGTVQEFRPGDSLVLPIGYTGTWQMQGNYRELAVVMQKRK
;
A
#
# COMPACT_ATOMS: atom_id res chain seq x y z
N MET A 1 -18.54 30.22 -12.75
CA MET A 1 -19.13 29.08 -11.99
C MET A 1 -18.49 27.81 -12.52
N PHE A 2 -17.26 27.50 -12.07
CA PHE A 2 -16.46 26.35 -12.51
C PHE A 2 -16.63 25.25 -11.50
N LYS A 3 -17.25 24.13 -11.91
CA LYS A 3 -17.30 22.90 -11.12
C LYS A 3 -15.94 22.22 -11.24
N LEU A 4 -15.14 22.25 -10.18
CA LEU A 4 -14.01 21.33 -10.03
C LEU A 4 -14.59 19.92 -9.75
N SER A 5 -14.46 19.06 -10.75
CA SER A 5 -14.70 17.63 -10.58
C SER A 5 -13.47 17.06 -9.87
N ALA A 6 -13.61 16.79 -8.57
CA ALA A 6 -12.60 16.05 -7.83
C ALA A 6 -12.58 14.60 -8.36
N CYS A 7 -11.58 14.29 -9.17
CA CYS A 7 -11.27 12.92 -9.55
C CYS A 7 -10.68 12.24 -8.31
N VAL A 8 -11.54 11.56 -7.53
CA VAL A 8 -11.13 10.73 -6.40
C VAL A 8 -10.44 9.50 -7.00
N LEU A 9 -9.12 9.49 -6.96
CA LEU A 9 -8.30 8.30 -7.25
C LEU A 9 -8.58 7.26 -6.17
N CYS A 10 -9.36 6.28 -6.57
CA CYS A 10 -9.71 5.13 -5.74
C CYS A 10 -8.86 3.95 -6.19
N GLY A 11 -8.03 3.45 -5.32
CA GLY A 11 -7.24 2.27 -5.62
C GLY A 11 -6.34 1.90 -4.45
N ALA A 12 -5.95 0.68 -4.36
CA ALA A 12 -5.02 0.20 -3.37
C ALA A 12 -3.87 1.18 -3.19
N LEU A 13 -3.83 1.79 -2.05
CA LEU A 13 -2.76 2.61 -1.46
C LEU A 13 -1.93 3.51 -2.41
N SER A 14 -2.47 4.03 -3.50
CA SER A 14 -1.78 5.08 -4.26
C SER A 14 -1.90 6.41 -3.53
N LEU A 15 -1.21 6.50 -2.37
CA LEU A 15 -1.01 7.78 -1.72
C LEU A 15 0.01 8.57 -2.52
N TYR A 16 -0.45 9.46 -3.38
CA TYR A 16 0.35 10.62 -3.74
C TYR A 16 0.39 11.55 -2.54
N LEU A 17 1.26 11.25 -1.58
CA LEU A 17 1.68 12.25 -0.61
C LEU A 17 2.35 13.36 -1.39
N ALA A 18 1.85 14.58 -1.24
CA ALA A 18 2.59 15.77 -1.63
C ALA A 18 3.96 15.71 -0.89
N ILE A 19 5.01 15.35 -1.62
CA ILE A 19 6.37 15.24 -1.10
C ILE A 19 6.80 16.66 -0.76
N PRO A 20 7.18 16.96 0.51
CA PRO A 20 7.72 18.26 0.84
C PRO A 20 8.96 18.50 -0.04
N ALA A 21 9.05 19.72 -0.59
CA ALA A 21 10.17 20.15 -1.42
C ALA A 21 11.49 19.94 -0.66
N GLY A 22 12.25 18.90 -1.04
CA GLY A 22 13.51 18.53 -0.41
C GLY A 22 13.83 17.04 -0.45
N THR A 23 12.82 16.17 -0.56
CA THR A 23 13.08 14.74 -0.71
C THR A 23 13.32 14.46 -2.20
N ARG A 24 14.56 14.34 -2.64
CA ARG A 24 14.89 13.79 -3.95
C ARG A 24 14.41 12.33 -3.97
N VAL A 25 13.17 12.13 -4.41
CA VAL A 25 12.78 10.84 -4.98
C VAL A 25 13.68 10.71 -6.20
N LEU A 26 14.57 9.73 -6.21
CA LEU A 26 15.36 9.42 -7.39
C LEU A 26 14.37 9.01 -8.49
N ALA A 27 13.97 9.99 -9.30
CA ALA A 27 13.25 9.69 -10.53
C ALA A 27 14.17 8.80 -11.36
N ALA A 28 13.59 7.74 -11.91
CA ALA A 28 14.31 6.75 -12.71
C ALA A 28 14.71 7.32 -14.09
N ASP A 29 15.55 8.35 -14.12
CA ASP A 29 16.22 8.83 -15.33
C ASP A 29 17.51 8.05 -15.62
N SER A 30 17.96 7.18 -14.69
CA SER A 30 19.11 6.32 -14.91
C SER A 30 18.66 4.91 -15.25
N VAL A 31 19.26 4.32 -16.27
CA VAL A 31 19.10 2.89 -16.61
C VAL A 31 19.88 1.97 -15.66
N ALA A 32 20.38 2.48 -14.54
CA ALA A 32 21.09 1.73 -13.54
C ALA A 32 20.14 1.13 -12.50
N PRO A 33 20.46 -0.05 -11.92
CA PRO A 33 19.71 -0.62 -10.83
C PRO A 33 19.62 0.33 -9.64
N VAL A 34 18.44 0.43 -9.02
CA VAL A 34 18.21 1.20 -7.80
C VAL A 34 18.20 0.25 -6.61
N ARG A 35 19.08 0.51 -5.64
CA ARG A 35 19.06 -0.25 -4.39
C ARG A 35 17.94 0.27 -3.50
N LEU A 36 17.07 -0.62 -3.03
CA LEU A 36 16.04 -0.26 -2.06
C LEU A 36 16.68 0.01 -0.69
N ASP A 37 16.14 1.01 0.00
CA ASP A 37 16.63 1.47 1.31
C ASP A 37 16.34 0.41 2.39
N ARG A 38 17.39 -0.14 3.00
CA ARG A 38 17.30 -1.19 4.02
C ARG A 38 16.67 -0.70 5.32
N ASP A 39 16.91 0.53 5.70
CA ASP A 39 16.38 1.10 6.95
C ASP A 39 14.86 1.27 6.81
N LYS A 40 14.38 1.79 5.69
CA LYS A 40 12.95 1.85 5.40
C LYS A 40 12.32 0.47 5.34
N MET A 41 12.96 -0.51 4.72
CA MET A 41 12.48 -1.91 4.71
C MET A 41 12.42 -2.49 6.13
N ALA A 42 13.33 -2.09 7.02
CA ALA A 42 13.30 -2.46 8.45
C ALA A 42 12.26 -1.68 9.27
N GLY A 43 11.54 -0.71 8.68
CA GLY A 43 10.52 0.08 9.34
C GLY A 43 11.03 1.39 9.96
N LEU A 44 12.26 1.80 9.64
CA LEU A 44 12.83 3.04 10.14
C LEU A 44 12.49 4.20 9.19
N GLY A 45 12.22 5.38 9.76
CA GLY A 45 11.96 6.59 8.98
C GLY A 45 10.64 6.58 8.18
N LEU A 46 9.66 5.75 8.57
CA LEU A 46 8.34 5.75 7.95
C LEU A 46 7.54 6.97 8.40
N THR A 47 6.78 7.55 7.48
CA THR A 47 5.88 8.69 7.73
C THR A 47 4.47 8.20 8.05
N ALA A 48 3.86 8.76 9.08
CA ALA A 48 2.48 8.44 9.45
C ALA A 48 1.50 8.91 8.37
N ILE A 49 0.52 8.07 8.06
CA ILE A 49 -0.61 8.42 7.20
C ILE A 49 -1.71 9.02 8.09
N PRO A 50 -2.42 10.07 7.64
CA PRO A 50 -3.53 10.62 8.40
C PRO A 50 -4.56 9.54 8.77
N PRO A 51 -5.05 9.49 10.02
CA PRO A 51 -5.93 8.40 10.48
C PRO A 51 -7.25 8.27 9.71
N ASP A 52 -7.72 9.35 9.12
CA ASP A 52 -8.97 9.40 8.36
C ASP A 52 -8.81 9.02 6.87
N ALA A 53 -7.56 8.81 6.39
CA ALA A 53 -7.29 8.46 4.99
C ALA A 53 -7.95 7.14 4.55
N TYR A 54 -8.23 6.25 5.50
CA TYR A 54 -8.78 4.90 5.27
C TYR A 54 -9.98 4.57 6.19
N LYS A 55 -10.60 5.59 6.80
CA LYS A 55 -11.74 5.40 7.69
C LYS A 55 -12.95 4.75 6.99
N ASP A 56 -13.10 4.99 5.70
CA ASP A 56 -14.18 4.47 4.86
C ASP A 56 -14.11 2.96 4.63
N ILE A 57 -12.93 2.36 4.77
CA ILE A 57 -12.73 0.91 4.63
C ILE A 57 -12.43 0.20 5.94
N LEU A 58 -12.23 0.92 7.05
CA LEU A 58 -11.96 0.32 8.35
C LEU A 58 -13.19 -0.39 8.90
N VAL A 59 -13.03 -1.67 9.22
CA VAL A 59 -14.09 -2.52 9.78
C VAL A 59 -13.90 -2.76 11.28
N ALA A 60 -12.65 -2.97 11.71
CA ALA A 60 -12.33 -3.23 13.12
C ALA A 60 -10.87 -2.88 13.44
N GLY A 61 -10.61 -2.61 14.71
CA GLY A 61 -9.29 -2.24 15.21
C GLY A 61 -9.00 -0.75 15.03
N GLN A 62 -7.72 -0.39 15.13
CA GLN A 62 -7.24 0.96 14.98
C GLN A 62 -6.14 0.99 13.91
N LEU A 63 -6.45 1.49 12.73
CA LEU A 63 -5.56 1.50 11.59
C LEU A 63 -4.59 2.69 11.66
N ASN A 64 -3.50 2.53 12.41
CA ASN A 64 -2.40 3.48 12.39
C ASN A 64 -1.39 3.02 11.35
N MET A 65 -1.39 3.68 10.21
CA MET A 65 -0.51 3.34 9.10
C MET A 65 0.69 4.26 9.00
N ARG A 66 1.81 3.69 8.59
CA ARG A 66 3.05 4.41 8.25
C ARG A 66 3.55 3.91 6.90
N VAL A 67 4.16 4.80 6.14
CA VAL A 67 4.60 4.51 4.77
C VAL A 67 5.98 5.10 4.49
N ALA A 68 6.74 4.45 3.61
CA ALA A 68 7.89 5.05 2.95
C ALA A 68 7.94 4.60 1.49
N THR A 69 8.07 5.55 0.58
CA THR A 69 8.37 5.25 -0.82
C THR A 69 9.81 4.78 -0.94
N LEU A 70 10.00 3.63 -1.60
CA LEU A 70 11.31 3.07 -1.94
C LEU A 70 11.71 3.38 -3.37
N PHE A 71 10.73 3.37 -4.27
CA PHE A 71 10.91 3.65 -5.69
C PHE A 71 9.62 4.20 -6.29
N ALA A 72 9.74 5.23 -7.14
CA ALA A 72 8.64 5.80 -7.90
C ALA A 72 9.06 5.94 -9.37
N GLY A 73 8.65 5.00 -10.20
CA GLY A 73 8.87 4.99 -11.64
C GLY A 73 7.62 5.35 -12.45
N LYS A 74 7.71 5.26 -13.76
CA LYS A 74 6.59 5.52 -14.68
C LYS A 74 5.49 4.45 -14.61
N GLU A 75 5.89 3.19 -14.41
CA GLU A 75 5.01 2.03 -14.50
C GLU A 75 4.96 1.23 -13.17
N LEU A 76 5.83 1.56 -12.22
CA LEU A 76 6.01 0.80 -11.00
C LEU A 76 6.25 1.74 -9.83
N HIS A 77 5.55 1.48 -8.73
CA HIS A 77 5.75 2.14 -7.45
C HIS A 77 6.02 1.09 -6.38
N ALA A 78 7.13 1.22 -5.63
CA ALA A 78 7.45 0.34 -4.52
C ALA A 78 7.46 1.12 -3.20
N SER A 79 6.78 0.59 -2.19
CA SER A 79 6.64 1.22 -0.87
C SER A 79 6.73 0.17 0.24
N ILE A 80 7.11 0.63 1.41
CA ILE A 80 6.89 -0.08 2.66
C ILE A 80 5.65 0.49 3.33
N PHE A 81 4.77 -0.42 3.77
CA PHE A 81 3.66 -0.11 4.66
C PHE A 81 3.83 -0.83 5.99
N GLU A 82 3.47 -0.15 7.05
CA GLU A 82 3.38 -0.71 8.40
C GLU A 82 2.05 -0.28 9.02
N SER A 83 1.40 -1.19 9.73
CA SER A 83 0.16 -0.88 10.43
C SER A 83 0.04 -1.58 11.77
N THR A 84 -0.73 -0.96 12.67
CA THR A 84 -1.27 -1.63 13.86
C THR A 84 -2.31 -2.69 13.46
N PRO A 85 -2.65 -3.65 14.36
CA PRO A 85 -3.69 -4.63 14.09
C PRO A 85 -5.02 -3.97 13.73
N ALA A 86 -5.53 -4.28 12.54
CA ALA A 86 -6.79 -3.76 12.04
C ALA A 86 -7.40 -4.70 10.99
N LYS A 87 -8.68 -4.51 10.70
CA LYS A 87 -9.38 -5.17 9.60
C LYS A 87 -9.99 -4.11 8.69
N THR A 88 -9.74 -4.22 7.40
CA THR A 88 -10.29 -3.35 6.36
C THR A 88 -11.12 -4.14 5.36
N ASN A 89 -12.05 -3.47 4.67
CA ASN A 89 -12.88 -4.05 3.62
C ASN A 89 -12.75 -3.22 2.36
N HIS A 90 -12.23 -3.83 1.31
CA HIS A 90 -11.94 -3.17 0.03
C HIS A 90 -13.09 -3.25 -0.98
N ARG A 91 -14.29 -3.67 -0.58
CA ARG A 91 -15.45 -3.81 -1.47
C ARG A 91 -15.80 -2.49 -2.19
N THR A 92 -15.72 -1.38 -1.48
CA THR A 92 -16.02 -0.04 -2.04
C THR A 92 -14.79 0.66 -2.60
N ARG A 93 -13.60 0.06 -2.39
CA ARG A 93 -12.30 0.60 -2.79
C ARG A 93 -11.42 -0.53 -3.32
N PRO A 94 -11.79 -1.13 -4.48
CA PRO A 94 -11.02 -2.22 -5.06
C PRO A 94 -9.62 -1.76 -5.49
N THR A 95 -8.68 -2.70 -5.64
CA THR A 95 -7.35 -2.41 -6.16
C THR A 95 -7.46 -1.83 -7.57
N ASP A 96 -6.72 -0.76 -7.87
CA ASP A 96 -6.75 -0.07 -9.18
C ASP A 96 -5.61 -0.48 -10.12
N GLY A 97 -4.71 -1.34 -9.63
CA GLY A 97 -3.61 -1.96 -10.37
C GLY A 97 -3.31 -3.34 -9.81
N ASP A 98 -2.48 -4.10 -10.52
CA ASP A 98 -1.91 -5.31 -9.96
C ASP A 98 -0.90 -4.92 -8.89
N GLU A 99 -0.96 -5.61 -7.74
CA GLU A 99 -0.11 -5.32 -6.60
C GLU A 99 0.60 -6.58 -6.13
N PHE A 100 1.93 -6.56 -6.14
CA PHE A 100 2.75 -7.58 -5.49
C PHE A 100 2.98 -7.16 -4.03
N VAL A 101 2.70 -8.08 -3.11
CA VAL A 101 2.93 -7.89 -1.67
C VAL A 101 3.88 -8.96 -1.16
N CYS A 102 4.90 -8.55 -0.40
CA CYS A 102 5.74 -9.46 0.39
C CYS A 102 5.60 -9.08 1.87
N VAL A 103 5.15 -10.02 2.69
CA VAL A 103 4.99 -9.82 4.14
C VAL A 103 6.36 -9.84 4.81
N LEU A 104 6.73 -8.75 5.48
CA LEU A 104 8.01 -8.59 6.16
C LEU A 104 7.93 -8.86 7.67
N SER A 105 6.79 -8.52 8.30
CA SER A 105 6.53 -8.81 9.71
C SER A 105 5.02 -8.89 9.99
N GLY A 106 4.64 -9.43 11.14
CA GLY A 106 3.25 -9.65 11.50
C GLY A 106 2.59 -10.76 10.69
N LYS A 107 1.29 -10.66 10.45
CA LYS A 107 0.52 -11.61 9.65
C LYS A 107 -0.58 -10.87 8.88
N LEU A 108 -0.80 -11.27 7.64
CA LEU A 108 -1.93 -10.86 6.82
C LEU A 108 -2.91 -12.01 6.65
N ILE A 109 -4.21 -11.74 6.86
CA ILE A 109 -5.29 -12.67 6.54
C ILE A 109 -6.19 -11.98 5.53
N LEU A 110 -6.30 -12.56 4.35
CA LEU A 110 -7.21 -12.12 3.31
C LEU A 110 -8.47 -13.00 3.34
N THR A 111 -9.63 -12.37 3.19
CA THR A 111 -10.88 -13.08 2.97
C THR A 111 -11.50 -12.57 1.68
N GLU A 112 -11.60 -13.43 0.70
CA GLU A 112 -12.18 -13.13 -0.59
C GLU A 112 -13.70 -12.94 -0.50
N SER A 113 -14.31 -12.38 -1.53
CA SER A 113 -15.77 -12.16 -1.57
C SER A 113 -16.58 -13.45 -1.55
N ASN A 114 -16.01 -14.58 -2.00
CA ASN A 114 -16.60 -15.91 -1.93
C ASN A 114 -16.43 -16.60 -0.56
N GLY A 115 -15.74 -15.95 0.39
CA GLY A 115 -15.46 -16.48 1.72
C GLY A 115 -14.17 -17.29 1.85
N THR A 116 -13.41 -17.49 0.78
CA THR A 116 -12.08 -18.14 0.85
C THR A 116 -11.15 -17.31 1.73
N VAL A 117 -10.44 -17.98 2.64
CA VAL A 117 -9.50 -17.35 3.57
C VAL A 117 -8.09 -17.81 3.25
N GLN A 118 -7.16 -16.86 3.16
CA GLN A 118 -5.74 -17.11 2.97
C GLN A 118 -4.94 -16.38 4.05
N GLU A 119 -3.95 -17.05 4.63
CA GLU A 119 -3.03 -16.47 5.62
C GLU A 119 -1.63 -16.35 5.03
N PHE A 120 -0.98 -15.21 5.28
CA PHE A 120 0.39 -14.91 4.85
C PHE A 120 1.22 -14.46 6.04
N ARG A 121 2.42 -15.00 6.15
CA ARG A 121 3.39 -14.78 7.23
C ARG A 121 4.67 -14.16 6.69
N PRO A 122 5.59 -13.69 7.54
CA PRO A 122 6.86 -13.16 7.10
C PRO A 122 7.60 -14.10 6.13
N GLY A 123 7.95 -13.58 4.94
CA GLY A 123 8.54 -14.30 3.83
C GLY A 123 7.55 -14.77 2.77
N ASP A 124 6.25 -14.84 3.08
CA ASP A 124 5.24 -15.13 2.06
C ASP A 124 5.04 -13.93 1.13
N SER A 125 4.69 -14.23 -0.10
CA SER A 125 4.38 -13.23 -1.12
C SER A 125 3.11 -13.59 -1.86
N LEU A 126 2.40 -12.58 -2.33
CA LEU A 126 1.16 -12.73 -3.09
C LEU A 126 1.06 -11.66 -4.17
N VAL A 127 0.18 -11.89 -5.12
CA VAL A 127 -0.27 -10.87 -6.07
C VAL A 127 -1.75 -10.65 -5.89
N LEU A 128 -2.13 -9.40 -5.72
CA LEU A 128 -3.52 -8.95 -5.76
C LEU A 128 -3.80 -8.43 -7.16
N PRO A 129 -4.67 -9.07 -7.92
CA PRO A 129 -5.03 -8.58 -9.24
C PRO A 129 -5.86 -7.29 -9.13
N ILE A 130 -5.78 -6.49 -10.17
CA ILE A 130 -6.64 -5.31 -10.32
C ILE A 130 -8.11 -5.67 -10.09
N GLY A 131 -8.81 -4.86 -9.28
CA GLY A 131 -10.23 -5.09 -8.95
C GLY A 131 -10.45 -6.01 -7.75
N TYR A 132 -9.42 -6.44 -7.03
CA TYR A 132 -9.59 -7.20 -5.79
C TYR A 132 -10.43 -6.42 -4.77
N THR A 133 -11.43 -7.09 -4.14
CA THR A 133 -12.42 -6.48 -3.24
C THR A 133 -12.56 -7.18 -1.89
N GLY A 134 -11.62 -8.03 -1.51
CA GLY A 134 -11.66 -8.79 -0.26
C GLY A 134 -11.49 -7.94 1.00
N THR A 135 -11.45 -8.60 2.14
CA THR A 135 -11.04 -7.99 3.41
C THR A 135 -9.59 -8.31 3.73
N TRP A 136 -8.92 -7.34 4.35
CA TRP A 136 -7.57 -7.48 4.85
C TRP A 136 -7.60 -7.40 6.36
N GLN A 137 -7.02 -8.38 7.02
CA GLN A 137 -6.84 -8.37 8.47
C GLN A 137 -5.37 -8.47 8.80
N MET A 138 -4.81 -7.35 9.28
CA MET A 138 -3.44 -7.25 9.74
C MET A 138 -3.36 -7.61 11.22
N GLN A 139 -2.39 -8.43 11.60
CA GLN A 139 -2.16 -8.87 12.98
C GLN A 139 -0.70 -8.67 13.38
N GLY A 140 -0.48 -8.35 14.66
CA GLY A 140 0.84 -8.02 15.20
C GLY A 140 1.37 -6.69 14.63
N ASN A 141 2.67 -6.50 14.66
CA ASN A 141 3.33 -5.38 13.99
C ASN A 141 3.45 -5.70 12.49
N TYR A 142 2.37 -5.45 11.76
CA TYR A 142 2.31 -5.79 10.35
C TYR A 142 3.16 -4.84 9.52
N ARG A 143 4.00 -5.40 8.65
CA ARG A 143 4.77 -4.66 7.66
C ARG A 143 4.86 -5.45 6.38
N GLU A 144 4.79 -4.74 5.27
CA GLU A 144 4.89 -5.31 3.92
C GLU A 144 5.73 -4.44 3.00
N LEU A 145 6.34 -5.09 2.00
CA LEU A 145 6.77 -4.46 0.77
C LEU A 145 5.63 -4.60 -0.24
N ALA A 146 5.08 -3.47 -0.67
CA ALA A 146 4.09 -3.42 -1.73
C ALA A 146 4.71 -2.85 -3.01
N VAL A 147 4.44 -3.51 -4.13
CA VAL A 147 4.86 -3.06 -5.46
C VAL A 147 3.63 -2.99 -6.36
N VAL A 148 3.23 -1.78 -6.70
CA VAL A 148 2.04 -1.51 -7.50
C VAL A 148 2.43 -1.20 -8.93
N MET A 149 1.79 -1.88 -9.88
CA MET A 149 1.89 -1.58 -11.30
C MET A 149 0.90 -0.47 -11.64
N GLN A 150 1.41 0.66 -12.11
CA GLN A 150 0.57 1.79 -12.50
C GLN A 150 -0.10 1.51 -13.85
N LYS A 151 -1.39 1.85 -13.97
CA LYS A 151 -2.07 1.77 -15.27
C LYS A 151 -1.37 2.66 -16.29
N ARG A 152 -1.07 2.12 -17.45
CA ARG A 152 -0.71 2.93 -18.62
C ARG A 152 -1.92 3.82 -18.98
N LYS A 153 -1.70 5.12 -19.01
CA LYS A 153 -2.69 6.06 -19.54
C LYS A 153 -2.76 5.98 -21.04
#